data_dcc2da20684a5dba69ab0ce29c35c198
#
_entry.id   dcc2da20684a5dba69ab0ce29c35c198
#
_cell.length_a   1.000
_cell.length_b   1.000
_cell.length_c   1.000
_cell.angle_alpha   90.00
_cell.angle_beta   90.00
_cell.angle_gamma   90.00
#
_symmetry.space_group_name_H-M   'P 1'
#
loop_
_entity.id
_entity.type
_entity.pdbx_description
1 polymer ?
#
loop_
_entity_poly.entity_id
_entity_poly.type
_entity_poly.pdbx_seq_one_letter_code
_entity_poly.pdbx_strand_id
1 'polypeptide(L)'
;MKVRILGAGSIGLYLAQELIKANHNVSGLDLRLKGEQRKIRIRSQINGQKNLIEFDVNSELSLKDEIVFVTLKSYAIDDLTISNLINSPAEILFLQNGLLVKSRLHTLSTKVAIGTITGVQASVENRQLFASVNNSKIIIEMHSKCSKIGSLAVANSLENSAFEFNETSHKLIYEKFVRWTITSCLNIIYDANLGECLKLIDSYEIISGISELATFINMKFNVSINPENILLSLYRLPNQLVTSSYKDYKKGSLLEIALELDDILAYFSQASVKSVVLQKWREKI
;
A
#
# COMPACT_ATOMS: atom_id res chain seq x y z
N MET A 1 -12.46 -18.52 5.76
CA MET A 1 -13.03 -17.26 6.26
C MET A 1 -13.69 -16.50 5.13
N LYS A 2 -14.63 -15.61 5.43
CA LYS A 2 -15.16 -14.65 4.45
C LYS A 2 -14.24 -13.44 4.37
N VAL A 3 -13.78 -13.13 3.19
CA VAL A 3 -12.86 -12.03 2.93
C VAL A 3 -13.45 -11.11 1.87
N ARG A 4 -13.42 -9.82 2.13
CA ARG A 4 -13.84 -8.78 1.19
C ARG A 4 -12.65 -7.99 0.70
N ILE A 5 -12.65 -7.63 -0.58
CA ILE A 5 -11.63 -6.77 -1.17
C ILE A 5 -12.28 -5.51 -1.69
N LEU A 6 -12.00 -4.39 -1.06
CA LEU A 6 -12.38 -3.05 -1.50
C LEU A 6 -11.26 -2.48 -2.38
N GLY A 7 -11.49 -2.49 -3.70
CA GLY A 7 -10.52 -2.07 -4.69
C GLY A 7 -10.00 -3.21 -5.57
N ALA A 8 -10.64 -3.44 -6.72
CA ALA A 8 -10.24 -4.43 -7.72
C ALA A 8 -9.12 -3.93 -8.66
N GLY A 9 -8.14 -3.19 -8.12
CA GLY A 9 -6.91 -2.83 -8.80
C GLY A 9 -5.91 -4.00 -8.82
N SER A 10 -4.68 -3.74 -9.27
CA SER A 10 -3.66 -4.80 -9.44
C SER A 10 -3.35 -5.55 -8.14
N ILE A 11 -3.23 -4.85 -7.02
CA ILE A 11 -2.98 -5.47 -5.71
C ILE A 11 -4.20 -6.21 -5.19
N GLY A 12 -5.40 -5.62 -5.32
CA GLY A 12 -6.63 -6.28 -4.88
C GLY A 12 -6.91 -7.58 -5.65
N LEU A 13 -6.67 -7.59 -6.96
CA LEU A 13 -6.82 -8.79 -7.79
C LEU A 13 -5.76 -9.85 -7.48
N TYR A 14 -4.52 -9.43 -7.23
CA TYR A 14 -3.47 -10.35 -6.76
C TYR A 14 -3.85 -11.02 -5.44
N LEU A 15 -4.30 -10.23 -4.45
CA LEU A 15 -4.77 -10.74 -3.17
C LEU A 15 -5.97 -11.68 -3.32
N ALA A 16 -6.96 -11.29 -4.15
CA ALA A 16 -8.11 -12.16 -4.42
C ALA A 16 -7.67 -13.53 -4.90
N GLN A 17 -6.73 -13.58 -5.85
CA GLN A 17 -6.23 -14.84 -6.38
C GLN A 17 -5.54 -15.69 -5.30
N GLU A 18 -4.65 -15.11 -4.50
CA GLU A 18 -3.92 -15.86 -3.49
C GLU A 18 -4.85 -16.37 -2.38
N LEU A 19 -5.83 -15.56 -1.97
CA LEU A 19 -6.82 -15.96 -0.98
C LEU A 19 -7.78 -17.05 -1.50
N ILE A 20 -8.18 -16.99 -2.78
CA ILE A 20 -8.99 -18.06 -3.42
C ILE A 20 -8.19 -19.37 -3.48
N LYS A 21 -6.90 -19.31 -3.85
CA LYS A 21 -6.02 -20.50 -3.84
C LYS A 21 -5.90 -21.12 -2.45
N ALA A 22 -5.91 -20.28 -1.41
CA ALA A 22 -5.91 -20.71 -0.01
C ALA A 22 -7.30 -21.11 0.52
N ASN A 23 -8.26 -21.37 -0.36
CA ASN A 23 -9.62 -21.82 -0.06
C ASN A 23 -10.44 -20.85 0.83
N HIS A 24 -10.16 -19.55 0.76
CA HIS A 24 -11.00 -18.55 1.40
C HIS A 24 -12.19 -18.18 0.51
N ASN A 25 -13.32 -17.83 1.15
CA ASN A 25 -14.49 -17.29 0.46
C ASN A 25 -14.26 -15.80 0.19
N VAL A 26 -13.80 -15.48 -1.02
CA VAL A 26 -13.43 -14.13 -1.42
C VAL A 26 -14.54 -13.47 -2.23
N SER A 27 -14.86 -12.24 -1.89
CA SER A 27 -15.74 -11.38 -2.69
C SER A 27 -15.22 -9.95 -2.74
N GLY A 28 -15.57 -9.24 -3.82
CA GLY A 28 -15.29 -7.83 -3.96
C GLY A 28 -16.33 -6.98 -3.21
N LEU A 29 -15.89 -5.79 -2.79
CA LEU A 29 -16.74 -4.76 -2.23
C LEU A 29 -16.65 -3.52 -3.12
N ASP A 30 -17.77 -3.02 -3.59
CA ASP A 30 -17.88 -1.73 -4.28
C ASP A 30 -19.10 -0.97 -3.73
N LEU A 31 -18.83 -0.04 -2.85
CA LEU A 31 -19.86 0.76 -2.15
C LEU A 31 -20.74 1.60 -3.10
N ARG A 32 -20.35 1.73 -4.38
CA ARG A 32 -21.08 2.47 -5.40
C ARG A 32 -22.19 1.67 -6.09
N LEU A 33 -22.21 0.34 -5.92
CA LEU A 33 -23.11 -0.56 -6.64
C LEU A 33 -24.57 -0.53 -6.17
N LYS A 34 -24.97 0.24 -5.17
CA LYS A 34 -26.36 0.44 -4.71
C LYS A 34 -27.23 -0.83 -4.71
N GLY A 35 -26.71 -1.95 -4.25
CA GLY A 35 -27.44 -3.22 -4.19
C GLY A 35 -27.31 -4.12 -5.42
N GLU A 36 -26.69 -3.67 -6.49
CA GLU A 36 -26.40 -4.52 -7.64
C GLU A 36 -25.27 -5.51 -7.35
N GLN A 37 -25.35 -6.70 -7.93
CA GLN A 37 -24.25 -7.65 -7.92
C GLN A 37 -23.54 -7.63 -9.26
N ARG A 38 -22.23 -7.74 -9.22
CA ARG A 38 -21.39 -7.81 -10.40
C ARG A 38 -20.36 -8.94 -10.24
N LYS A 39 -20.02 -9.61 -11.33
CA LYS A 39 -18.97 -10.62 -11.35
C LYS A 39 -17.70 -10.07 -11.97
N ILE A 40 -16.57 -10.23 -11.28
CA ILE A 40 -15.27 -10.00 -11.85
C ILE A 40 -14.74 -11.32 -12.39
N ARG A 41 -14.37 -11.29 -13.68
CA ARG A 41 -13.69 -12.39 -14.33
C ARG A 41 -12.50 -11.83 -15.09
N ILE A 42 -11.29 -12.19 -14.66
CA ILE A 42 -10.05 -11.66 -15.22
C ILE A 42 -8.98 -12.75 -15.35
N ARG A 43 -8.28 -12.73 -16.47
CA ARG A 43 -7.10 -13.59 -16.64
C ARG A 43 -5.95 -13.03 -15.81
N SER A 44 -5.13 -13.91 -15.26
CA SER A 44 -3.92 -13.51 -14.55
C SER A 44 -2.71 -14.30 -15.04
N GLN A 45 -1.55 -13.65 -14.96
CA GLN A 45 -0.26 -14.26 -15.18
C GLN A 45 0.67 -13.84 -14.04
N ILE A 46 0.95 -14.78 -13.13
CA ILE A 46 1.80 -14.56 -11.97
C ILE A 46 3.04 -15.44 -12.11
N ASN A 47 4.22 -14.85 -12.14
CA ASN A 47 5.49 -15.55 -12.37
C ASN A 47 5.42 -16.51 -13.58
N GLY A 48 4.75 -16.10 -14.66
CA GLY A 48 4.57 -16.92 -15.86
C GLY A 48 3.39 -17.90 -15.82
N GLN A 49 2.86 -18.22 -14.65
CA GLN A 49 1.69 -19.11 -14.52
C GLN A 49 0.39 -18.37 -14.86
N LYS A 50 -0.38 -18.95 -15.76
CA LYS A 50 -1.68 -18.40 -16.20
C LYS A 50 -2.82 -18.98 -15.37
N ASN A 51 -3.70 -18.11 -14.87
CA ASN A 51 -4.88 -18.48 -14.10
C ASN A 51 -6.09 -17.64 -14.54
N LEU A 52 -7.26 -18.03 -14.06
CA LEU A 52 -8.49 -17.25 -14.16
C LEU A 52 -8.93 -16.89 -12.74
N ILE A 53 -9.14 -15.60 -12.49
CA ILE A 53 -9.70 -15.09 -11.24
C ILE A 53 -11.18 -14.82 -11.49
N GLU A 54 -12.04 -15.35 -10.64
CA GLU A 54 -13.47 -15.12 -10.71
C GLU A 54 -14.03 -14.98 -9.29
N PHE A 55 -14.75 -13.90 -9.00
CA PHE A 55 -15.44 -13.68 -7.73
C PHE A 55 -16.58 -12.66 -7.89
N ASP A 56 -17.55 -12.74 -7.00
CA ASP A 56 -18.67 -11.82 -6.96
C ASP A 56 -18.30 -10.51 -6.27
N VAL A 57 -18.90 -9.39 -6.74
CA VAL A 57 -18.77 -8.06 -6.14
C VAL A 57 -20.15 -7.57 -5.75
N ASN A 58 -20.26 -7.04 -4.55
CA ASN A 58 -21.50 -6.44 -4.04
C ASN A 58 -21.23 -5.15 -3.27
N SER A 59 -22.30 -4.44 -2.88
CA SER A 59 -22.22 -3.17 -2.17
C SER A 59 -22.37 -3.27 -0.66
N GLU A 60 -22.71 -4.44 -0.14
CA GLU A 60 -23.08 -4.59 1.26
C GLU A 60 -21.88 -4.99 2.14
N LEU A 61 -21.69 -4.24 3.19
CA LEU A 61 -20.83 -4.56 4.32
C LEU A 61 -21.69 -5.29 5.36
N SER A 62 -21.82 -6.57 5.25
CA SER A 62 -22.91 -7.19 5.96
C SER A 62 -22.53 -8.03 7.12
N LEU A 63 -21.43 -8.40 7.62
CA LEU A 63 -21.46 -9.40 8.68
C LEU A 63 -20.26 -9.46 9.63
N LYS A 64 -20.57 -9.94 10.85
CA LYS A 64 -19.67 -10.15 12.01
C LYS A 64 -18.42 -11.00 11.75
N ASP A 65 -18.32 -11.69 10.62
CA ASP A 65 -17.26 -12.65 10.33
C ASP A 65 -16.44 -12.30 9.10
N GLU A 66 -16.45 -11.05 8.68
CA GLU A 66 -15.73 -10.60 7.49
C GLU A 66 -14.44 -9.87 7.86
N ILE A 67 -13.44 -10.08 7.01
CA ILE A 67 -12.24 -9.26 6.95
C ILE A 67 -12.32 -8.44 5.66
N VAL A 68 -12.07 -7.14 5.74
CA VAL A 68 -12.04 -6.25 4.60
C VAL A 68 -10.60 -5.81 4.32
N PHE A 69 -10.08 -6.19 3.18
CA PHE A 69 -8.84 -5.64 2.65
C PHE A 69 -9.14 -4.39 1.80
N VAL A 70 -8.63 -3.25 2.20
CA VAL A 70 -8.76 -1.99 1.46
C VAL A 70 -7.51 -1.78 0.62
N THR A 71 -7.63 -1.96 -0.69
CA THR A 71 -6.54 -1.83 -1.67
C THR A 71 -6.77 -0.70 -2.67
N LEU A 72 -7.72 0.18 -2.38
CA LEU A 72 -7.91 1.42 -3.12
C LEU A 72 -6.68 2.32 -3.00
N LYS A 73 -6.46 3.16 -3.98
CA LYS A 73 -5.51 4.27 -3.84
C LYS A 73 -5.97 5.22 -2.74
N SER A 74 -5.04 5.83 -2.00
CA SER A 74 -5.35 6.70 -0.84
C SER A 74 -6.32 7.84 -1.19
N TYR A 75 -6.20 8.42 -2.37
CA TYR A 75 -7.08 9.48 -2.87
C TYR A 75 -8.50 9.01 -3.21
N ALA A 76 -8.73 7.72 -3.37
CA ALA A 76 -10.05 7.14 -3.63
C ALA A 76 -10.78 6.72 -2.34
N ILE A 77 -10.18 6.97 -1.19
CA ILE A 77 -10.72 6.64 0.13
C ILE A 77 -11.19 7.96 0.77
N ASP A 78 -12.48 8.27 0.61
CA ASP A 78 -13.10 9.44 1.22
C ASP A 78 -13.53 9.18 2.67
N ASP A 79 -13.94 10.23 3.38
CA ASP A 79 -14.36 10.15 4.78
C ASP A 79 -15.61 9.30 4.97
N LEU A 80 -16.52 9.29 3.99
CA LEU A 80 -17.72 8.46 4.00
C LEU A 80 -17.32 6.97 3.92
N THR A 81 -16.40 6.63 3.05
CA THR A 81 -15.85 5.26 2.95
C THR A 81 -15.21 4.84 4.27
N ILE A 82 -14.38 5.70 4.86
CA ILE A 82 -13.75 5.43 6.16
C ILE A 82 -14.82 5.22 7.24
N SER A 83 -15.79 6.12 7.34
CA SER A 83 -16.87 6.03 8.33
C SER A 83 -17.68 4.74 8.19
N ASN A 84 -18.06 4.37 6.97
CA ASN A 84 -18.80 3.14 6.71
C ASN A 84 -18.01 1.89 7.10
N LEU A 85 -16.70 1.87 6.79
CA LEU A 85 -15.83 0.76 7.16
C LEU A 85 -15.70 0.62 8.68
N ILE A 86 -15.42 1.71 9.38
CA ILE A 86 -15.19 1.70 10.84
C ILE A 86 -16.43 1.30 11.61
N ASN A 87 -17.61 1.75 11.16
CA ASN A 87 -18.90 1.40 11.76
C ASN A 87 -19.35 -0.03 11.43
N SER A 88 -18.65 -0.72 10.51
CA SER A 88 -18.96 -2.11 10.20
C SER A 88 -18.50 -3.06 11.33
N PRO A 89 -19.10 -4.26 11.45
CA PRO A 89 -18.64 -5.27 12.40
C PRO A 89 -17.37 -6.01 11.93
N ALA A 90 -16.90 -5.77 10.69
CA ALA A 90 -15.74 -6.42 10.11
C ALA A 90 -14.42 -5.93 10.71
N GLU A 91 -13.39 -6.74 10.65
CA GLU A 91 -12.02 -6.28 10.82
C GLU A 91 -11.49 -5.73 9.49
N ILE A 92 -10.76 -4.62 9.54
CA ILE A 92 -10.36 -3.87 8.34
C ILE A 92 -8.85 -3.77 8.27
N LEU A 93 -8.29 -4.12 7.11
CA LEU A 93 -6.87 -3.96 6.83
C LEU A 93 -6.66 -3.04 5.64
N PHE A 94 -6.10 -1.86 5.90
CA PHE A 94 -5.69 -0.92 4.87
C PHE A 94 -4.30 -1.30 4.34
N LEU A 95 -4.18 -1.43 3.01
CA LEU A 95 -2.97 -1.87 2.31
C LEU A 95 -2.48 -0.83 1.30
N GLN A 96 -2.21 0.39 1.75
CA GLN A 96 -1.64 1.45 0.92
C GLN A 96 -0.12 1.49 1.06
N ASN A 97 0.55 2.06 0.06
CA ASN A 97 1.99 2.36 0.16
C ASN A 97 2.24 3.63 0.95
N GLY A 98 1.33 4.61 0.87
CA GLY A 98 1.39 5.89 1.54
C GLY A 98 0.88 5.86 2.98
N LEU A 99 1.09 6.96 3.70
CA LEU A 99 0.64 7.16 5.07
C LEU A 99 -0.56 8.12 5.19
N LEU A 100 -1.06 8.68 4.07
CA LEU A 100 -2.16 9.64 4.06
C LEU A 100 -3.41 9.07 4.77
N VAL A 101 -3.78 7.82 4.45
CA VAL A 101 -4.90 7.14 5.11
C VAL A 101 -4.58 6.89 6.58
N LYS A 102 -3.34 6.51 6.91
CA LYS A 102 -2.93 6.28 8.30
C LYS A 102 -3.05 7.53 9.15
N SER A 103 -2.69 8.70 8.63
CA SER A 103 -2.81 9.96 9.36
C SER A 103 -4.27 10.30 9.69
N ARG A 104 -5.21 9.87 8.86
CA ARG A 104 -6.67 10.04 9.08
C ARG A 104 -7.27 9.00 10.03
N LEU A 105 -6.61 7.84 10.17
CA LEU A 105 -7.08 6.72 10.99
C LEU A 105 -6.56 6.73 12.43
N HIS A 106 -5.66 7.64 12.78
CA HIS A 106 -4.96 7.64 14.08
C HIS A 106 -5.86 7.70 15.33
N THR A 107 -7.13 8.06 15.17
CA THR A 107 -8.10 8.14 16.26
C THR A 107 -9.12 6.99 16.26
N LEU A 108 -8.97 6.03 15.35
CA LEU A 108 -10.07 5.14 15.02
C LEU A 108 -9.85 3.71 15.52
N SER A 109 -10.91 3.16 16.00
CA SER A 109 -11.30 1.75 16.26
C SER A 109 -10.20 0.68 16.37
N THR A 110 -10.31 -0.12 17.41
CA THR A 110 -9.51 -1.34 17.69
C THR A 110 -9.65 -2.48 16.65
N LYS A 111 -10.48 -2.29 15.60
CA LYS A 111 -10.74 -3.27 14.53
C LYS A 111 -9.98 -2.94 13.24
N VAL A 112 -9.22 -1.85 13.24
CA VAL A 112 -8.52 -1.37 12.06
C VAL A 112 -7.04 -1.69 12.19
N ALA A 113 -6.51 -2.38 11.19
CA ALA A 113 -5.09 -2.60 11.01
C ALA A 113 -4.60 -1.85 9.77
N ILE A 114 -3.32 -1.52 9.79
CA ILE A 114 -2.63 -0.94 8.65
C ILE A 114 -1.53 -1.90 8.24
N GLY A 115 -1.41 -2.12 6.96
CA GLY A 115 -0.42 -3.01 6.42
C GLY A 115 0.17 -2.52 5.10
N THR A 116 1.13 -3.25 4.62
CA THR A 116 1.73 -3.02 3.31
C THR A 116 2.16 -4.34 2.69
N ILE A 117 2.10 -4.42 1.36
CA ILE A 117 2.59 -5.57 0.59
C ILE A 117 4.02 -5.28 0.12
N THR A 118 4.90 -6.26 0.28
CA THR A 118 6.27 -6.24 -0.25
C THR A 118 6.50 -7.41 -1.21
N GLY A 119 7.51 -7.32 -2.08
CA GLY A 119 7.89 -8.41 -2.98
C GLY A 119 6.90 -8.68 -4.12
N VAL A 120 5.94 -7.77 -4.37
CA VAL A 120 4.96 -7.89 -5.44
C VAL A 120 5.03 -6.68 -6.36
N GLN A 121 5.22 -6.92 -7.64
CA GLN A 121 5.00 -5.95 -8.70
C GLN A 121 3.82 -6.42 -9.55
N ALA A 122 2.73 -5.66 -9.54
CA ALA A 122 1.53 -6.03 -10.26
C ALA A 122 1.03 -4.88 -11.14
N SER A 123 0.46 -5.23 -12.30
CA SER A 123 -0.24 -4.32 -13.21
C SER A 123 -1.47 -5.00 -13.80
N VAL A 124 -2.44 -4.18 -14.19
CA VAL A 124 -3.60 -4.64 -14.96
C VAL A 124 -3.55 -3.95 -16.32
N GLU A 125 -3.48 -4.74 -17.37
CA GLU A 125 -3.43 -4.28 -18.76
C GLU A 125 -4.41 -5.12 -19.58
N ASN A 126 -5.23 -4.48 -20.41
CA ASN A 126 -6.21 -5.13 -21.26
C ASN A 126 -7.08 -6.18 -20.52
N ARG A 127 -7.52 -5.86 -19.29
CA ARG A 127 -8.30 -6.77 -18.42
C ARG A 127 -7.55 -8.06 -18.07
N GLN A 128 -6.24 -8.02 -18.04
CA GLN A 128 -5.39 -9.11 -17.57
C GLN A 128 -4.49 -8.62 -16.45
N LEU A 129 -4.42 -9.38 -15.35
CA LEU A 129 -3.48 -9.14 -14.26
C LEU A 129 -2.13 -9.76 -14.61
N PHE A 130 -1.08 -8.97 -14.54
CA PHE A 130 0.31 -9.42 -14.57
C PHE A 130 0.93 -9.16 -13.20
N ALA A 131 1.59 -10.17 -12.64
CA ALA A 131 2.33 -10.00 -11.41
C ALA A 131 3.65 -10.76 -11.45
N SER A 132 4.70 -10.09 -10.96
CA SER A 132 5.98 -10.69 -10.61
C SER A 132 6.07 -10.67 -9.08
N VAL A 133 6.25 -11.84 -8.51
CA VAL A 133 6.23 -12.07 -7.07
C VAL A 133 7.56 -12.67 -6.67
N ASN A 134 8.27 -11.99 -5.79
CA ASN A 134 9.51 -12.47 -5.23
C ASN A 134 9.45 -12.31 -3.70
N ASN A 135 9.29 -13.43 -3.00
CA ASN A 135 9.19 -13.46 -1.54
C ASN A 135 8.17 -12.44 -1.01
N SER A 136 6.92 -12.54 -1.52
CA SER A 136 5.87 -11.60 -1.17
C SER A 136 5.46 -11.74 0.29
N LYS A 137 5.28 -10.59 0.96
CA LYS A 137 4.86 -10.51 2.34
C LYS A 137 3.85 -9.40 2.52
N ILE A 138 2.84 -9.65 3.34
CA ILE A 138 2.01 -8.59 3.90
C ILE A 138 2.53 -8.33 5.32
N ILE A 139 3.05 -7.13 5.52
CA ILE A 139 3.49 -6.65 6.81
C ILE A 139 2.34 -5.86 7.41
N ILE A 140 1.91 -6.23 8.62
CA ILE A 140 0.73 -5.66 9.28
C ILE A 140 1.16 -4.99 10.58
N GLU A 141 0.77 -3.73 10.76
CA GLU A 141 0.80 -3.06 12.06
C GLU A 141 -0.51 -3.40 12.78
N MET A 142 -0.42 -4.20 13.84
CA MET A 142 -1.61 -4.56 14.61
C MET A 142 -1.76 -3.74 15.87
N HIS A 143 -2.96 -3.25 16.07
CA HIS A 143 -3.48 -3.04 17.40
C HIS A 143 -3.95 -4.39 17.96
N SER A 144 -3.68 -4.66 19.23
CA SER A 144 -3.82 -5.94 19.92
C SER A 144 -5.21 -6.65 19.86
N LYS A 145 -6.15 -6.16 19.05
CA LYS A 145 -7.53 -6.62 18.96
C LYS A 145 -7.99 -7.14 17.59
N CYS A 146 -7.12 -7.13 16.57
CA CYS A 146 -7.46 -7.68 15.25
C CYS A 146 -7.20 -9.20 15.21
N SER A 147 -8.08 -9.97 15.81
CA SER A 147 -7.88 -11.43 16.00
C SER A 147 -8.07 -12.24 14.74
N LYS A 148 -8.99 -11.81 13.85
CA LYS A 148 -9.30 -12.53 12.59
C LYS A 148 -8.22 -12.32 11.55
N ILE A 149 -7.69 -11.09 11.45
CA ILE A 149 -6.55 -10.78 10.58
C ILE A 149 -5.32 -11.60 11.01
N GLY A 150 -5.07 -11.67 12.32
CA GLY A 150 -4.02 -12.52 12.89
C GLY A 150 -4.20 -14.00 12.56
N SER A 151 -5.41 -14.53 12.72
CA SER A 151 -5.74 -15.92 12.39
C SER A 151 -5.58 -16.20 10.89
N LEU A 152 -5.95 -15.26 10.02
CA LEU A 152 -5.73 -15.37 8.57
C LEU A 152 -4.24 -15.39 8.24
N ALA A 153 -3.45 -14.51 8.85
CA ALA A 153 -2.01 -14.46 8.66
C ALA A 153 -1.33 -15.77 9.08
N VAL A 154 -1.69 -16.32 10.24
CA VAL A 154 -1.16 -17.61 10.74
C VAL A 154 -1.57 -18.76 9.82
N ALA A 155 -2.82 -18.87 9.42
CA ALA A 155 -3.29 -19.92 8.53
C ALA A 155 -2.53 -19.90 7.18
N ASN A 156 -2.23 -18.72 6.66
CA ASN A 156 -1.52 -18.56 5.40
C ASN A 156 0.01 -18.80 5.52
N SER A 157 0.61 -18.51 6.65
CA SER A 157 2.04 -18.77 6.87
C SER A 157 2.39 -20.26 6.84
N LEU A 158 1.44 -21.13 7.13
CA LEU A 158 1.59 -22.59 7.09
C LEU A 158 1.56 -23.18 5.67
N GLU A 159 1.05 -22.45 4.67
CA GLU A 159 0.82 -22.93 3.30
C GLU A 159 1.69 -22.27 2.22
N ASN A 160 2.86 -21.73 2.55
CA ASN A 160 3.72 -20.94 1.62
C ASN A 160 3.06 -19.66 1.09
N SER A 161 2.15 -19.09 1.81
CA SER A 161 1.39 -17.95 1.33
C SER A 161 1.94 -16.59 1.79
N ALA A 162 1.45 -15.59 1.13
CA ALA A 162 1.90 -14.21 1.08
C ALA A 162 1.78 -13.40 2.38
N PHE A 163 1.41 -13.99 3.51
CA PHE A 163 1.18 -13.26 4.74
C PHE A 163 2.27 -13.55 5.78
N GLU A 164 3.04 -12.56 6.11
CA GLU A 164 3.93 -12.60 7.27
C GLU A 164 3.40 -11.64 8.33
N PHE A 165 3.08 -12.20 9.45
CA PHE A 165 2.63 -11.48 10.64
C PHE A 165 3.83 -11.24 11.56
N ASN A 166 4.17 -10.00 11.81
CA ASN A 166 5.28 -9.68 12.70
C ASN A 166 4.92 -8.50 13.59
N GLU A 167 4.84 -8.72 14.89
CA GLU A 167 4.59 -7.65 15.88
C GLU A 167 5.71 -6.59 15.89
N THR A 168 6.92 -6.97 15.43
CA THR A 168 8.05 -6.02 15.28
C THR A 168 7.98 -5.19 14.00
N SER A 169 6.96 -5.41 13.18
CA SER A 169 6.85 -4.83 11.83
C SER A 169 6.39 -3.38 11.78
N HIS A 170 5.99 -2.79 12.90
CA HIS A 170 5.59 -1.39 12.98
C HIS A 170 6.58 -0.47 12.24
N LYS A 171 7.85 -0.60 12.57
CA LYS A 171 8.93 0.18 11.94
C LYS A 171 9.09 -0.09 10.43
N LEU A 172 8.91 -1.34 10.00
CA LEU A 172 9.11 -1.74 8.60
C LEU A 172 8.13 -1.07 7.64
N ILE A 173 6.90 -0.77 8.08
CA ILE A 173 5.90 -0.06 7.29
C ILE A 173 6.40 1.36 6.96
N TYR A 174 6.94 2.05 7.95
CA TYR A 174 7.49 3.40 7.77
C TYR A 174 8.77 3.40 6.95
N GLU A 175 9.66 2.44 7.18
CA GLU A 175 10.86 2.27 6.36
C GLU A 175 10.52 2.00 4.89
N LYS A 176 9.49 1.18 4.63
CA LYS A 176 8.99 0.97 3.29
C LYS A 176 8.39 2.24 2.69
N PHE A 177 7.62 2.99 3.48
CA PHE A 177 7.06 4.27 3.05
C PHE A 177 8.17 5.22 2.59
N VAL A 178 9.24 5.39 3.37
CA VAL A 178 10.38 6.25 3.00
C VAL A 178 10.99 5.79 1.68
N ARG A 179 11.28 4.49 1.53
CA ARG A 179 11.83 3.94 0.28
C ARG A 179 10.90 4.18 -0.92
N TRP A 180 9.61 3.92 -0.73
CA TRP A 180 8.61 4.11 -1.78
C TRP A 180 8.50 5.59 -2.19
N THR A 181 8.48 6.51 -1.23
CA THR A 181 8.43 7.96 -1.47
C THR A 181 9.62 8.41 -2.29
N ILE A 182 10.83 8.09 -1.84
CA ILE A 182 12.06 8.47 -2.55
C ILE A 182 12.08 7.88 -3.95
N THR A 183 11.88 6.57 -4.09
CA THR A 183 11.93 5.90 -5.39
C THR A 183 10.87 6.48 -6.34
N SER A 184 9.67 6.79 -5.84
CA SER A 184 8.60 7.39 -6.66
C SER A 184 8.97 8.78 -7.14
N CYS A 185 9.50 9.63 -6.26
CA CYS A 185 9.97 10.96 -6.63
C CYS A 185 11.07 10.88 -7.69
N LEU A 186 12.09 10.04 -7.46
CA LEU A 186 13.20 9.89 -8.39
C LEU A 186 12.75 9.37 -9.75
N ASN A 187 11.93 8.32 -9.81
CA ASN A 187 11.44 7.78 -11.07
C ASN A 187 10.70 8.83 -11.89
N ILE A 188 9.90 9.70 -11.25
CA ILE A 188 9.13 10.75 -11.93
C ILE A 188 10.04 11.90 -12.35
N ILE A 189 10.89 12.42 -11.44
CA ILE A 189 11.74 13.59 -11.70
C ILE A 189 12.75 13.33 -12.82
N TYR A 190 13.33 12.13 -12.85
CA TYR A 190 14.33 11.77 -13.86
C TYR A 190 13.76 10.98 -15.05
N ASP A 191 12.47 10.67 -15.03
CA ASP A 191 11.77 9.87 -16.05
C ASP A 191 12.47 8.53 -16.35
N ALA A 192 12.97 7.85 -15.30
CA ALA A 192 13.88 6.70 -15.41
C ALA A 192 13.61 5.63 -14.34
N ASN A 193 14.22 4.46 -14.50
CA ASN A 193 14.26 3.43 -13.46
C ASN A 193 15.21 3.84 -12.31
N LEU A 194 15.11 3.13 -11.17
CA LEU A 194 15.87 3.50 -9.96
C LEU A 194 17.39 3.51 -10.21
N GLY A 195 17.94 2.53 -10.94
CA GLY A 195 19.37 2.42 -11.18
C GLY A 195 19.92 3.60 -12.00
N GLU A 196 19.16 4.11 -12.95
CA GLU A 196 19.50 5.32 -13.70
C GLU A 196 19.35 6.58 -12.85
N CYS A 197 18.29 6.68 -12.07
CA CYS A 197 18.09 7.81 -11.14
C CYS A 197 19.25 7.95 -10.16
N LEU A 198 19.70 6.82 -9.56
CA LEU A 198 20.80 6.83 -8.57
C LEU A 198 22.16 7.25 -9.16
N LYS A 199 22.33 7.21 -10.49
CA LYS A 199 23.53 7.74 -11.18
C LYS A 199 23.45 9.24 -11.43
N LEU A 200 22.23 9.79 -11.49
CA LEU A 200 21.96 11.18 -11.86
C LEU A 200 21.81 12.11 -10.67
N ILE A 201 21.31 11.58 -9.55
CA ILE A 201 21.05 12.39 -8.34
C ILE A 201 22.29 12.48 -7.46
N ASP A 202 22.47 13.66 -6.83
CA ASP A 202 23.46 13.82 -5.78
C ASP A 202 23.08 12.99 -4.54
N SER A 203 24.04 12.23 -4.03
CA SER A 203 23.87 11.42 -2.82
C SER A 203 23.46 12.25 -1.59
N TYR A 204 23.93 13.50 -1.50
CA TYR A 204 23.50 14.43 -0.45
C TYR A 204 22.01 14.75 -0.54
N GLU A 205 21.46 14.92 -1.75
CA GLU A 205 20.02 15.17 -1.93
C GLU A 205 19.19 13.95 -1.48
N ILE A 206 19.64 12.73 -1.75
CA ILE A 206 18.97 11.51 -1.28
C ILE A 206 18.99 11.43 0.26
N ILE A 207 20.16 11.63 0.86
CA ILE A 207 20.32 11.57 2.34
C ILE A 207 19.46 12.63 3.01
N SER A 208 19.43 13.85 2.47
CA SER A 208 18.58 14.93 2.98
C SER A 208 17.10 14.60 2.87
N GLY A 209 16.64 14.06 1.75
CA GLY A 209 15.25 13.60 1.57
C GLY A 209 14.87 12.49 2.55
N ILE A 210 15.75 11.51 2.76
CA ILE A 210 15.55 10.46 3.79
C ILE A 210 15.43 11.09 5.18
N SER A 211 16.30 12.04 5.52
CA SER A 211 16.32 12.69 6.83
C SER A 211 15.06 13.52 7.08
N GLU A 212 14.57 14.25 6.07
CA GLU A 212 13.30 14.99 6.17
C GLU A 212 12.12 14.04 6.39
N LEU A 213 12.03 12.93 5.65
CA LEU A 213 10.99 11.93 5.82
C LEU A 213 11.07 11.23 7.18
N ALA A 214 12.27 10.89 7.65
CA ALA A 214 12.48 10.31 8.98
C ALA A 214 12.06 11.29 10.10
N THR A 215 12.33 12.58 9.92
CA THR A 215 11.88 13.63 10.84
C THR A 215 10.36 13.72 10.89
N PHE A 216 9.68 13.72 9.72
CA PHE A 216 8.22 13.68 9.65
C PHE A 216 7.64 12.49 10.40
N ILE A 217 8.17 11.29 10.15
CA ILE A 217 7.68 10.05 10.78
C ILE A 217 7.89 10.10 12.30
N ASN A 218 9.05 10.55 12.75
CA ASN A 218 9.31 10.67 14.19
C ASN A 218 8.35 11.66 14.85
N MET A 219 8.17 12.82 14.27
CA MET A 219 7.29 13.86 14.83
C MET A 219 5.82 13.47 14.83
N LYS A 220 5.32 12.89 13.73
CA LYS A 220 3.90 12.59 13.56
C LYS A 220 3.47 11.26 14.18
N PHE A 221 4.34 10.25 14.17
CA PHE A 221 4.01 8.88 14.58
C PHE A 221 4.85 8.36 15.75
N ASN A 222 5.79 9.14 16.24
CA ASN A 222 6.73 8.76 17.31
C ASN A 222 7.52 7.47 16.99
N VAL A 223 7.94 7.32 15.71
CA VAL A 223 8.72 6.18 15.24
C VAL A 223 10.09 6.64 14.76
N SER A 224 11.14 6.14 15.41
CA SER A 224 12.52 6.45 15.02
C SER A 224 12.97 5.58 13.84
N ILE A 225 13.32 6.22 12.73
CA ILE A 225 13.91 5.59 11.55
C ILE A 225 15.38 5.97 11.45
N ASN A 226 16.23 4.96 11.16
CA ASN A 226 17.63 5.20 10.89
C ASN A 226 17.82 5.50 9.39
N PRO A 227 18.26 6.72 9.01
CA PRO A 227 18.48 7.11 7.62
C PRO A 227 19.50 6.25 6.89
N GLU A 228 20.57 5.79 7.56
CA GLU A 228 21.61 4.96 6.96
C GLU A 228 21.06 3.60 6.53
N ASN A 229 20.22 2.97 7.36
CA ASN A 229 19.57 1.71 7.02
C ASN A 229 18.65 1.86 5.80
N ILE A 230 17.94 2.98 5.71
CA ILE A 230 17.11 3.28 4.53
C ILE A 230 17.98 3.43 3.30
N LEU A 231 19.05 4.20 3.37
CA LEU A 231 19.97 4.42 2.26
C LEU A 231 20.55 3.08 1.75
N LEU A 232 21.07 2.26 2.68
CA LEU A 232 21.58 0.93 2.33
C LEU A 232 20.52 0.04 1.70
N SER A 233 19.29 0.10 2.21
CA SER A 233 18.19 -0.70 1.65
C SER A 233 17.75 -0.21 0.27
N LEU A 234 17.86 1.09 -0.01
CA LEU A 234 17.54 1.68 -1.31
C LEU A 234 18.49 1.16 -2.40
N TYR A 235 19.80 1.10 -2.10
CA TYR A 235 20.80 0.57 -3.03
C TYR A 235 20.72 -0.95 -3.27
N ARG A 236 19.97 -1.68 -2.42
CA ARG A 236 19.69 -3.11 -2.60
C ARG A 236 18.44 -3.39 -3.42
N LEU A 237 17.66 -2.37 -3.75
CA LEU A 237 16.50 -2.54 -4.62
C LEU A 237 16.93 -2.84 -6.07
N PRO A 238 16.10 -3.56 -6.84
CA PRO A 238 16.43 -3.84 -8.24
C PRO A 238 16.64 -2.55 -9.06
N ASN A 239 17.69 -2.49 -9.84
CA ASN A 239 17.99 -1.32 -10.68
C ASN A 239 16.87 -0.97 -11.65
N GLN A 240 16.13 -1.96 -12.19
CA GLN A 240 15.01 -1.76 -13.09
C GLN A 240 13.72 -1.35 -12.36
N LEU A 241 13.78 -1.12 -11.06
CA LEU A 241 12.59 -0.80 -10.28
C LEU A 241 11.96 0.51 -10.76
N VAL A 242 10.66 0.43 -11.07
CA VAL A 242 9.76 1.56 -11.25
C VAL A 242 8.55 1.40 -10.34
N THR A 243 8.14 2.47 -9.69
CA THR A 243 7.01 2.43 -8.76
C THR A 243 5.66 2.49 -9.48
N SER A 244 4.58 2.16 -8.75
CA SER A 244 3.21 2.35 -9.26
C SER A 244 2.92 3.82 -9.55
N SER A 245 3.45 4.74 -8.74
CA SER A 245 3.27 6.18 -8.96
C SER A 245 3.90 6.66 -10.27
N TYR A 246 5.07 6.12 -10.65
CA TYR A 246 5.66 6.41 -11.96
C TYR A 246 4.80 5.86 -13.12
N LYS A 247 4.24 4.65 -12.96
CA LYS A 247 3.31 4.10 -13.96
C LYS A 247 2.04 4.95 -14.11
N ASP A 248 1.54 5.50 -13.01
CA ASP A 248 0.40 6.42 -13.01
C ASP A 248 0.77 7.75 -13.66
N TYR A 249 1.97 8.28 -13.40
CA TYR A 249 2.53 9.47 -14.06
C TYR A 249 2.56 9.31 -15.58
N LYS A 250 3.12 8.19 -16.08
CA LYS A 250 3.16 7.90 -17.53
C LYS A 250 1.78 7.80 -18.19
N LYS A 251 0.73 7.53 -17.41
CA LYS A 251 -0.66 7.47 -17.87
C LYS A 251 -1.41 8.81 -17.72
N GLY A 252 -0.77 9.85 -17.19
CA GLY A 252 -1.43 11.12 -16.85
C GLY A 252 -2.49 10.99 -15.75
N SER A 253 -2.37 9.98 -14.89
CA SER A 253 -3.30 9.74 -13.78
C SER A 253 -2.94 10.57 -12.55
N LEU A 254 -3.90 10.76 -11.64
CA LEU A 254 -3.65 11.41 -10.35
C LEU A 254 -2.54 10.66 -9.58
N LEU A 255 -1.59 11.42 -9.06
CA LEU A 255 -0.41 10.88 -8.39
C LEU A 255 -0.61 10.80 -6.87
N GLU A 256 -0.62 9.57 -6.37
CA GLU A 256 -0.67 9.32 -4.91
C GLU A 256 0.52 9.97 -4.19
N ILE A 257 1.72 9.91 -4.79
CA ILE A 257 2.93 10.50 -4.23
C ILE A 257 2.86 12.02 -4.08
N ALA A 258 2.21 12.72 -5.01
CA ALA A 258 2.05 14.17 -4.92
C ALA A 258 1.20 14.54 -3.70
N LEU A 259 0.11 13.82 -3.46
CA LEU A 259 -0.76 14.04 -2.30
C LEU A 259 -0.07 13.70 -0.97
N GLU A 260 0.76 12.65 -0.95
CA GLU A 260 1.57 12.32 0.23
C GLU A 260 2.58 13.42 0.55
N LEU A 261 3.25 13.98 -0.47
CA LEU A 261 4.16 15.11 -0.27
C LEU A 261 3.43 16.35 0.21
N ASP A 262 2.24 16.65 -0.33
CA ASP A 262 1.42 17.78 0.11
C ASP A 262 1.04 17.65 1.61
N ASP A 263 0.63 16.45 2.06
CA ASP A 263 0.31 16.19 3.49
C ASP A 263 1.55 16.38 4.40
N ILE A 264 2.71 15.88 3.95
CA ILE A 264 3.97 16.03 4.69
C ILE A 264 4.39 17.50 4.80
N LEU A 265 4.36 18.23 3.69
CA LEU A 265 4.74 19.64 3.65
C LEU A 265 3.77 20.51 4.45
N ALA A 266 2.47 20.22 4.40
CA ALA A 266 1.48 20.89 5.25
C ALA A 266 1.75 20.65 6.73
N TYR A 267 2.09 19.42 7.14
CA TYR A 267 2.46 19.09 8.51
C TYR A 267 3.72 19.84 8.95
N PHE A 268 4.76 19.88 8.14
CA PHE A 268 5.99 20.63 8.46
C PHE A 268 5.73 22.13 8.58
N SER A 269 4.89 22.68 7.70
CA SER A 269 4.50 24.10 7.80
C SER A 269 3.80 24.40 9.13
N GLN A 270 2.85 23.56 9.55
CA GLN A 270 2.16 23.72 10.84
C GLN A 270 3.11 23.59 12.03
N ALA A 271 4.11 22.71 11.94
CA ALA A 271 5.12 22.51 12.96
C ALA A 271 6.30 23.52 12.90
N SER A 272 6.26 24.47 11.97
CA SER A 272 7.35 25.43 11.72
C SER A 272 8.70 24.76 11.40
N VAL A 273 8.67 23.60 10.77
CA VAL A 273 9.86 22.86 10.31
C VAL A 273 10.11 23.15 8.84
N LYS A 274 11.35 23.49 8.50
CA LYS A 274 11.73 23.73 7.11
C LYS A 274 12.00 22.41 6.39
N SER A 275 11.39 22.22 5.25
CA SER A 275 11.65 21.11 4.32
C SER A 275 12.15 21.70 3.00
N VAL A 276 13.35 21.33 2.57
CA VAL A 276 13.98 21.87 1.37
C VAL A 276 13.93 20.88 0.23
N VAL A 277 14.25 19.63 0.50
CA VAL A 277 14.35 18.60 -0.54
C VAL A 277 12.97 18.10 -0.95
N LEU A 278 12.09 17.82 0.01
CA LEU A 278 10.73 17.35 -0.34
C LEU A 278 9.93 18.43 -1.05
N GLN A 279 10.10 19.73 -0.68
CA GLN A 279 9.50 20.84 -1.42
C GLN A 279 10.03 20.91 -2.86
N LYS A 280 11.34 20.84 -3.05
CA LYS A 280 11.97 20.79 -4.38
C LYS A 280 11.45 19.63 -5.22
N TRP A 281 11.30 18.44 -4.62
CA TRP A 281 10.77 17.29 -5.32
C TRP A 281 9.29 17.48 -5.67
N ARG A 282 8.49 18.04 -4.74
CA ARG A 282 7.07 18.29 -4.99
C ARG A 282 6.83 19.26 -6.14
N GLU A 283 7.68 20.28 -6.27
CA GLU A 283 7.61 21.27 -7.36
C GLU A 283 7.93 20.67 -8.76
N LYS A 284 8.61 19.53 -8.79
CA LYS A 284 8.97 18.84 -10.04
C LYS A 284 8.00 17.71 -10.43
N ILE A 285 7.09 17.35 -9.55
CA ILE A 285 6.09 16.30 -9.74
C ILE A 285 4.72 16.93 -10.03
#